data_a06ad51230be4d4d6deeaf74d07193e0
#
_entry.id   a06ad51230be4d4d6deeaf74d07193e0
#
_cell.length_a   1.000
_cell.length_b   1.000
_cell.length_c   1.000
_cell.angle_alpha   90.00
_cell.angle_beta   90.00
_cell.angle_gamma   90.00
#
_symmetry.space_group_name_H-M   'P 1'
#
loop_
_entity.id
_entity.type
_entity.pdbx_description
1 polymer ?
#
loop_
_entity_poly.entity_id
_entity_poly.type
_entity_poly.pdbx_seq_one_letter_code
_entity_poly.pdbx_strand_id
1 'polypeptide(L)'
;MSVNPFSAWNSGMGGNIYGALPGSGSASSGLMTFVFTSFNPNVLNCTVAGSNGQPHFQVSSDASMPGFTVLKRSDGRPFGVIEWRSHPVIEIKDSVKKQFASQFLQLSRDQRSRKMTFDRREYNWVPQPNQVDIIWLHRESSGQTPPLARIAKSGRDIHLELSPEAIQAGLLQPCLLSVVLLHSGKSID
;
A
#
# COMPACT_ATOMS: atom_id res chain seq x y z
N MET A 1 1.12 6.77 -26.44
CA MET A 1 0.46 7.14 -25.16
C MET A 1 0.93 6.14 -24.12
N SER A 2 1.71 6.59 -23.13
CA SER A 2 2.20 5.73 -22.07
C SER A 2 1.05 5.54 -21.07
N VAL A 3 0.56 4.32 -20.94
CA VAL A 3 -0.48 3.98 -19.95
C VAL A 3 0.22 3.86 -18.61
N ASN A 4 -0.16 4.70 -17.66
CA ASN A 4 0.33 4.62 -16.29
C ASN A 4 -0.12 3.28 -15.68
N PRO A 5 0.79 2.35 -15.33
CA PRO A 5 0.42 1.03 -14.83
C PRO A 5 -0.35 1.07 -13.50
N PHE A 6 -0.32 2.20 -12.79
CA PHE A 6 -1.10 2.40 -11.57
C PHE A 6 -2.54 2.88 -11.86
N SER A 7 -2.86 3.37 -13.06
CA SER A 7 -4.22 3.76 -13.42
C SER A 7 -5.15 2.57 -13.70
N ALA A 8 -4.60 1.43 -14.12
CA ALA A 8 -5.36 0.20 -14.37
C ALA A 8 -6.01 -0.36 -13.09
N TRP A 9 -5.50 0.01 -11.91
CA TRP A 9 -6.00 -0.42 -10.62
C TRP A 9 -7.28 0.29 -10.19
N ASN A 10 -7.61 1.40 -10.84
CA ASN A 10 -8.80 2.20 -10.57
C ASN A 10 -10.02 1.81 -11.41
N SER A 11 -9.81 1.08 -12.50
CA SER A 11 -10.90 0.62 -13.36
C SER A 11 -11.43 -0.69 -12.83
N GLY A 12 -12.52 -0.65 -12.07
CA GLY A 12 -13.29 -1.82 -11.65
C GLY A 12 -13.96 -2.53 -12.82
N MET A 13 -13.19 -3.10 -13.73
CA MET A 13 -13.71 -4.03 -14.72
C MET A 13 -13.65 -5.43 -14.15
N GLY A 14 -14.82 -5.92 -13.72
CA GLY A 14 -15.05 -7.29 -13.37
C GLY A 14 -14.80 -8.20 -14.56
N GLY A 15 -13.73 -8.95 -14.50
CA GLY A 15 -13.47 -10.09 -15.34
C GLY A 15 -13.29 -11.31 -14.43
N ASN A 16 -14.35 -12.16 -14.33
CA ASN A 16 -14.24 -13.45 -13.71
C ASN A 16 -13.32 -14.33 -14.57
N ILE A 17 -12.11 -14.58 -14.09
CA ILE A 17 -11.32 -15.71 -14.57
C ILE A 17 -11.09 -16.62 -13.37
N TYR A 18 -11.87 -17.71 -13.33
CA TYR A 18 -11.54 -18.87 -12.52
C TYR A 18 -10.26 -19.49 -13.10
N GLY A 19 -9.12 -19.10 -12.56
CA GLY A 19 -7.85 -19.76 -12.77
C GLY A 19 -7.46 -20.45 -11.48
N ALA A 20 -7.38 -21.77 -11.51
CA ALA A 20 -6.94 -22.61 -10.41
C ALA A 20 -5.63 -22.07 -9.82
N LEU A 21 -5.62 -21.84 -8.52
CA LEU A 21 -4.41 -21.61 -7.74
C LEU A 21 -3.45 -22.78 -7.96
N PRO A 22 -2.20 -22.55 -8.41
CA PRO A 22 -1.18 -23.58 -8.29
C PRO A 22 -0.99 -23.83 -6.80
N GLY A 23 -1.11 -25.09 -6.42
CA GLY A 23 -0.95 -25.54 -5.05
C GLY A 23 0.34 -25.00 -4.45
N SER A 24 0.20 -24.36 -3.35
CA SER A 24 1.19 -23.93 -2.39
C SER A 24 2.22 -25.00 -2.10
N GLY A 25 3.44 -24.66 -2.22
CA GLY A 25 4.54 -25.48 -1.79
C GLY A 25 5.84 -24.71 -1.72
N SER A 26 5.83 -23.56 -1.06
CA SER A 26 7.06 -22.99 -0.52
C SER A 26 6.68 -22.22 0.72
N ALA A 27 7.16 -22.67 1.85
CA ALA A 27 7.12 -21.99 3.10
C ALA A 27 7.73 -20.58 2.93
N SER A 28 6.90 -19.57 2.79
CA SER A 28 7.27 -18.20 3.07
C SER A 28 7.34 -18.04 4.59
N SER A 29 8.26 -18.79 5.21
CA SER A 29 8.54 -18.77 6.64
C SER A 29 9.01 -17.36 7.00
N GLY A 30 8.10 -16.55 7.55
CA GLY A 30 8.43 -15.28 8.15
C GLY A 30 7.76 -14.04 7.59
N LEU A 31 6.95 -14.12 6.54
CA LEU A 31 6.20 -12.94 6.07
C LEU A 31 5.06 -12.61 7.03
N MET A 32 4.97 -11.34 7.41
CA MET A 32 3.84 -10.81 8.17
C MET A 32 2.79 -10.28 7.19
N THR A 33 1.58 -10.84 7.26
CA THR A 33 0.48 -10.49 6.35
C THR A 33 -0.55 -9.61 7.04
N PHE A 34 -0.92 -8.53 6.37
CA PHE A 34 -2.04 -7.66 6.72
C PHE A 34 -3.04 -7.64 5.59
N VAL A 35 -4.32 -7.78 5.92
CA VAL A 35 -5.42 -7.83 4.95
C VAL A 35 -6.29 -6.61 5.14
N PHE A 36 -6.37 -5.77 4.12
CA PHE A 36 -7.33 -4.68 4.03
C PHE A 36 -8.65 -5.27 3.57
N THR A 37 -9.66 -5.17 4.39
CA THR A 37 -10.98 -5.79 4.21
C THR A 37 -12.09 -4.91 4.75
N SER A 38 -13.35 -5.35 4.63
CA SER A 38 -14.51 -4.60 5.12
C SER A 38 -14.60 -3.18 4.55
N PHE A 39 -14.38 -3.05 3.24
CA PHE A 39 -14.43 -1.77 2.55
C PHE A 39 -15.82 -1.13 2.58
N ASN A 40 -15.88 0.16 2.96
CA ASN A 40 -17.12 0.93 3.00
C ASN A 40 -16.95 2.36 2.45
N PRO A 41 -17.08 2.63 1.15
CA PRO A 41 -17.19 1.65 0.04
C PRO A 41 -15.84 1.18 -0.50
N ASN A 42 -14.72 1.73 -0.05
CA ASN A 42 -13.38 1.50 -0.59
C ASN A 42 -12.30 1.52 0.50
N VAL A 43 -11.03 1.47 0.12
CA VAL A 43 -9.86 1.44 1.02
C VAL A 43 -9.76 2.65 1.96
N LEU A 44 -10.45 3.75 1.67
CA LEU A 44 -10.46 4.94 2.54
C LEU A 44 -11.33 4.74 3.80
N ASN A 45 -12.15 3.67 3.83
CA ASN A 45 -12.90 3.22 4.99
C ASN A 45 -12.83 1.69 5.04
N CYS A 46 -11.89 1.16 5.80
CA CYS A 46 -11.68 -0.27 5.89
C CYS A 46 -11.01 -0.67 7.21
N THR A 47 -11.04 -1.96 7.46
CA THR A 47 -10.28 -2.60 8.54
C THR A 47 -9.04 -3.27 7.97
N VAL A 48 -7.93 -3.21 8.70
CA VAL A 48 -6.71 -3.95 8.38
C VAL A 48 -6.50 -5.01 9.44
N ALA A 49 -6.71 -6.26 9.07
CA ALA A 49 -6.57 -7.41 9.96
C ALA A 49 -5.22 -8.10 9.75
N GLY A 50 -4.69 -8.71 10.80
CA GLY A 50 -3.54 -9.61 10.69
C GLY A 50 -3.93 -10.98 10.15
N SER A 51 -2.96 -11.87 9.99
CA SER A 51 -3.16 -13.24 9.50
C SER A 51 -4.09 -14.09 10.37
N ASN A 52 -4.24 -13.71 11.65
CA ASN A 52 -5.15 -14.33 12.60
C ASN A 52 -6.59 -13.77 12.55
N GLY A 53 -6.87 -12.87 11.60
CA GLY A 53 -8.16 -12.19 11.47
C GLY A 53 -8.42 -11.07 12.49
N GLN A 54 -7.50 -10.81 13.41
CA GLN A 54 -7.65 -9.74 14.40
C GLN A 54 -7.40 -8.37 13.78
N PRO A 55 -8.27 -7.36 14.05
CA PRO A 55 -8.04 -6.00 13.60
C PRO A 55 -6.78 -5.40 14.24
N HIS A 56 -5.87 -4.92 13.43
CA HIS A 56 -4.64 -4.24 13.87
C HIS A 56 -4.68 -2.75 13.58
N PHE A 57 -5.32 -2.37 12.45
CA PHE A 57 -5.44 -0.98 12.05
C PHE A 57 -6.80 -0.71 11.44
N GLN A 58 -7.16 0.55 11.39
CA GLN A 58 -8.37 1.05 10.76
C GLN A 58 -8.00 2.24 9.87
N VAL A 59 -8.58 2.29 8.69
CA VAL A 59 -8.56 3.45 7.80
C VAL A 59 -9.94 4.07 7.81
N SER A 60 -10.05 5.35 8.06
CA SER A 60 -11.34 6.04 8.13
C SER A 60 -11.29 7.43 7.50
N SER A 61 -12.29 7.70 6.65
CA SER A 61 -12.61 9.03 6.16
C SER A 61 -13.98 9.40 6.73
N ASP A 62 -13.98 10.36 7.65
CA ASP A 62 -15.19 10.74 8.38
C ASP A 62 -15.83 11.98 7.76
N ALA A 63 -17.16 12.01 7.76
CA ALA A 63 -17.93 13.18 7.36
C ALA A 63 -17.68 14.41 8.26
N SER A 64 -17.25 14.18 9.51
CA SER A 64 -16.87 15.28 10.44
C SER A 64 -15.57 15.98 10.06
N MET A 65 -14.70 15.29 9.28
CA MET A 65 -13.45 15.86 8.74
C MET A 65 -13.38 15.61 7.23
N PRO A 66 -14.20 16.30 6.43
CA PRO A 66 -14.22 16.11 4.99
C PRO A 66 -12.85 16.44 4.38
N GLY A 67 -12.41 15.59 3.47
CA GLY A 67 -11.12 15.76 2.83
C GLY A 67 -9.95 15.10 3.56
N PHE A 68 -10.19 14.42 4.68
CA PHE A 68 -9.15 13.69 5.41
C PHE A 68 -9.43 12.18 5.42
N THR A 69 -8.35 11.42 5.39
CA THR A 69 -8.34 9.99 5.72
C THR A 69 -7.34 9.77 6.84
N VAL A 70 -7.76 9.11 7.90
CA VAL A 70 -6.95 8.88 9.10
C VAL A 70 -6.67 7.38 9.23
N LEU A 71 -5.40 7.03 9.43
CA LEU A 71 -4.96 5.69 9.75
C LEU A 71 -4.79 5.58 11.27
N LYS A 72 -5.48 4.61 11.87
CA LYS A 72 -5.51 4.39 13.32
C LYS A 72 -5.01 2.99 13.66
N ARG A 73 -4.44 2.85 14.85
CA ARG A 73 -4.16 1.55 15.46
C ARG A 73 -5.45 0.95 16.02
N SER A 74 -5.41 -0.33 16.41
CA SER A 74 -6.56 -1.02 17.02
C SER A 74 -7.08 -0.36 18.31
N ASP A 75 -6.22 0.39 19.02
CA ASP A 75 -6.58 1.18 20.20
C ASP A 75 -7.26 2.53 19.86
N GLY A 76 -7.51 2.80 18.58
CA GLY A 76 -8.10 4.04 18.08
C GLY A 76 -7.12 5.22 17.95
N ARG A 77 -5.87 5.07 18.35
CA ARG A 77 -4.87 6.15 18.26
C ARG A 77 -4.47 6.39 16.81
N PRO A 78 -4.55 7.62 16.30
CA PRO A 78 -4.11 7.93 14.96
C PRO A 78 -2.59 7.88 14.87
N PHE A 79 -2.08 7.34 13.77
CA PHE A 79 -0.66 7.35 13.46
C PHE A 79 -0.35 7.97 12.09
N GLY A 80 -1.32 8.02 11.18
CA GLY A 80 -1.14 8.58 9.85
C GLY A 80 -2.36 9.37 9.39
N VAL A 81 -2.13 10.36 8.56
CA VAL A 81 -3.18 11.20 7.98
C VAL A 81 -2.88 11.49 6.51
N ILE A 82 -3.92 11.48 5.70
CA ILE A 82 -3.90 11.94 4.31
C ILE A 82 -4.90 13.09 4.20
N GLU A 83 -4.44 14.24 3.78
CA GLU A 83 -5.26 15.39 3.46
C GLU A 83 -5.46 15.44 1.94
N TRP A 84 -6.68 15.18 1.48
CA TRP A 84 -7.03 15.14 0.06
C TRP A 84 -7.30 16.55 -0.47
N ARG A 85 -6.34 17.08 -1.17
CA ARG A 85 -6.39 18.35 -1.91
C ARG A 85 -6.11 18.09 -3.40
N SER A 86 -6.00 19.17 -4.21
CA SER A 86 -5.48 19.06 -5.60
C SER A 86 -4.12 18.32 -5.65
N HIS A 87 -3.27 18.57 -4.66
CA HIS A 87 -2.04 17.83 -4.38
C HIS A 87 -2.13 17.28 -2.96
N PRO A 88 -2.42 15.98 -2.78
CA PRO A 88 -2.60 15.39 -1.47
C PRO A 88 -1.36 15.53 -0.59
N VAL A 89 -1.61 15.73 0.71
CA VAL A 89 -0.56 15.86 1.71
C VAL A 89 -0.67 14.71 2.70
N ILE A 90 0.47 14.16 3.09
CA ILE A 90 0.53 13.03 4.03
C ILE A 90 1.40 13.36 5.23
N GLU A 91 1.14 12.66 6.33
CA GLU A 91 1.98 12.66 7.50
C GLU A 91 1.86 11.31 8.23
N ILE A 92 2.97 10.79 8.74
CA ILE A 92 2.98 9.69 9.70
C ILE A 92 3.67 10.19 10.96
N LYS A 93 2.93 10.18 12.06
CA LYS A 93 3.40 10.66 13.36
C LYS A 93 4.76 10.02 13.71
N ASP A 94 5.69 10.83 14.13
CA ASP A 94 7.03 10.46 14.60
C ASP A 94 7.95 9.83 13.53
N SER A 95 7.48 9.65 12.28
CA SER A 95 8.30 8.95 11.25
C SER A 95 8.34 9.63 9.88
N VAL A 96 7.23 10.17 9.39
CA VAL A 96 7.18 10.89 8.11
C VAL A 96 6.60 12.28 8.34
N LYS A 97 7.44 13.30 8.17
CA LYS A 97 7.00 14.70 8.26
C LYS A 97 5.97 15.03 7.19
N LYS A 98 5.11 16.00 7.50
CA LYS A 98 4.10 16.50 6.58
C LYS A 98 4.72 16.90 5.25
N GLN A 99 4.29 16.26 4.15
CA GLN A 99 4.79 16.46 2.80
C GLN A 99 3.73 16.08 1.75
N PHE A 100 3.96 16.43 0.49
CA PHE A 100 3.10 15.97 -0.60
C PHE A 100 3.19 14.47 -0.80
N ALA A 101 2.05 13.84 -1.13
CA ALA A 101 2.01 12.41 -1.44
C ALA A 101 2.89 12.06 -2.65
N SER A 102 2.97 12.95 -3.64
CA SER A 102 3.86 12.82 -4.80
C SER A 102 5.37 12.87 -4.46
N GLN A 103 5.73 13.48 -3.33
CA GLN A 103 7.12 13.43 -2.83
C GLN A 103 7.39 12.14 -2.06
N PHE A 104 6.40 11.64 -1.31
CA PHE A 104 6.50 10.40 -0.56
C PHE A 104 6.49 9.16 -1.47
N LEU A 105 5.63 9.16 -2.50
CA LEU A 105 5.53 8.12 -3.54
C LEU A 105 5.80 8.73 -4.91
N GLN A 106 7.03 9.16 -5.13
CA GLN A 106 7.43 9.82 -6.37
C GLN A 106 7.32 8.88 -7.58
N LEU A 107 6.58 9.28 -8.60
CA LEU A 107 6.48 8.53 -9.84
C LEU A 107 7.82 8.57 -10.59
N SER A 108 8.31 7.41 -11.03
CA SER A 108 9.53 7.32 -11.85
C SER A 108 9.33 8.00 -13.21
N ARG A 109 10.41 8.40 -13.86
CA ARG A 109 10.37 9.08 -15.17
C ARG A 109 9.72 8.22 -16.26
N ASP A 110 9.92 6.92 -16.20
CA ASP A 110 9.31 5.94 -17.12
C ASP A 110 7.88 5.54 -16.71
N GLN A 111 7.37 6.10 -15.61
CA GLN A 111 6.05 5.83 -15.04
C GLN A 111 5.78 4.36 -14.66
N ARG A 112 6.83 3.55 -14.52
CA ARG A 112 6.72 2.12 -14.25
C ARG A 112 6.84 1.75 -12.78
N SER A 113 7.31 2.67 -11.95
CA SER A 113 7.50 2.44 -10.52
C SER A 113 7.25 3.70 -9.72
N ARG A 114 7.10 3.54 -8.41
CA ARG A 114 7.07 4.67 -7.49
C ARG A 114 8.15 4.53 -6.43
N LYS A 115 8.93 5.58 -6.31
CA LYS A 115 10.00 5.67 -5.32
C LYS A 115 9.42 6.19 -4.01
N MET A 116 9.68 5.47 -2.92
CA MET A 116 9.38 5.85 -1.56
C MET A 116 10.68 6.16 -0.81
N THR A 117 10.78 7.32 -0.20
CA THR A 117 11.90 7.65 0.68
C THR A 117 11.45 7.56 2.13
N PHE A 118 12.13 6.73 2.93
CA PHE A 118 11.86 6.57 4.34
C PHE A 118 13.18 6.35 5.11
N ASP A 119 13.36 7.08 6.22
CA ASP A 119 14.57 7.03 7.05
C ASP A 119 15.88 7.14 6.22
N ARG A 120 15.92 8.13 5.32
CA ARG A 120 17.06 8.42 4.41
C ARG A 120 17.42 7.26 3.48
N ARG A 121 16.54 6.27 3.32
CA ARG A 121 16.69 5.14 2.40
C ARG A 121 15.63 5.21 1.32
N GLU A 122 15.99 4.71 0.15
CA GLU A 122 15.12 4.71 -1.01
C GLU A 122 14.63 3.30 -1.30
N TYR A 123 13.34 3.21 -1.62
CA TYR A 123 12.62 1.98 -1.90
C TYR A 123 11.78 2.19 -3.16
N ASN A 124 11.61 1.15 -3.96
CA ASN A 124 10.83 1.22 -5.18
C ASN A 124 9.66 0.23 -5.15
N TRP A 125 8.44 0.76 -5.29
CA TRP A 125 7.25 -0.02 -5.57
C TRP A 125 7.19 -0.31 -7.07
N VAL A 126 7.33 -1.57 -7.45
CA VAL A 126 7.42 -2.01 -8.85
C VAL A 126 6.29 -2.97 -9.16
N PRO A 127 5.31 -2.59 -10.03
CA PRO A 127 4.30 -3.49 -10.53
C PRO A 127 4.93 -4.64 -11.32
N GLN A 128 4.37 -5.84 -11.19
CA GLN A 128 4.88 -7.02 -11.89
C GLN A 128 4.28 -7.09 -13.31
N PRO A 129 5.09 -7.19 -14.36
CA PRO A 129 4.61 -7.14 -15.75
C PRO A 129 3.58 -8.23 -16.11
N ASN A 130 3.70 -9.40 -15.48
CA ASN A 130 2.86 -10.57 -15.76
C ASN A 130 1.82 -10.86 -14.67
N GLN A 131 1.72 -10.00 -13.64
CA GLN A 131 0.84 -10.16 -12.49
C GLN A 131 0.24 -8.81 -12.14
N VAL A 132 -0.80 -8.43 -12.87
CA VAL A 132 -1.42 -7.08 -12.83
C VAL A 132 -1.81 -6.65 -11.41
N ASP A 133 -2.11 -7.60 -10.53
CA ASP A 133 -2.57 -7.34 -9.17
C ASP A 133 -1.44 -7.41 -8.12
N ILE A 134 -0.18 -7.42 -8.54
CA ILE A 134 0.96 -7.54 -7.62
C ILE A 134 1.96 -6.40 -7.82
N ILE A 135 2.32 -5.77 -6.70
CA ILE A 135 3.38 -4.76 -6.63
C ILE A 135 4.39 -5.19 -5.57
N TRP A 136 5.67 -5.16 -5.92
CA TRP A 136 6.77 -5.48 -5.03
C TRP A 136 7.47 -4.22 -4.54
N LEU A 137 7.86 -4.21 -3.26
CA LEU A 137 8.76 -3.21 -2.69
C LEU A 137 10.18 -3.75 -2.66
N HIS A 138 11.07 -3.07 -3.37
CA HIS A 138 12.50 -3.36 -3.34
C HIS A 138 13.27 -2.20 -2.70
N ARG A 139 14.38 -2.51 -2.03
CA ARG A 139 15.36 -1.48 -1.67
C ARG A 139 16.07 -1.01 -2.95
N GLU A 140 16.30 0.29 -3.09
CA GLU A 140 17.15 0.82 -4.14
C GLU A 140 18.61 0.48 -3.79
N SER A 141 19.09 -0.67 -4.24
CA SER A 141 20.46 -1.13 -4.10
C SER A 141 20.90 -1.82 -5.37
N SER A 142 22.18 -1.77 -5.63
CA SER A 142 22.83 -2.36 -6.82
C SER A 142 22.94 -3.89 -6.70
N GLY A 143 21.83 -4.63 -6.59
CA GLY A 143 21.87 -6.08 -6.53
C GLY A 143 20.47 -6.70 -6.52
N GLN A 144 20.38 -7.99 -6.86
CA GLN A 144 19.16 -8.79 -6.73
C GLN A 144 18.91 -9.10 -5.24
N THR A 145 18.29 -8.15 -4.53
CA THR A 145 17.82 -8.39 -3.16
C THR A 145 16.39 -8.90 -3.19
N PRO A 146 16.00 -9.82 -2.30
CA PRO A 146 14.62 -10.24 -2.20
C PRO A 146 13.71 -9.04 -1.89
N PRO A 147 12.45 -9.07 -2.32
CA PRO A 147 11.52 -7.99 -2.04
C PRO A 147 11.27 -7.85 -0.54
N LEU A 148 11.17 -6.62 -0.06
CA LEU A 148 10.89 -6.30 1.33
C LEU A 148 9.41 -6.40 1.66
N ALA A 149 8.55 -6.06 0.70
CA ALA A 149 7.11 -6.16 0.85
C ALA A 149 6.43 -6.48 -0.48
N ARG A 150 5.20 -6.96 -0.38
CA ARG A 150 4.32 -7.23 -1.52
C ARG A 150 2.93 -6.70 -1.23
N ILE A 151 2.35 -6.01 -2.20
CA ILE A 151 0.92 -5.72 -2.25
C ILE A 151 0.31 -6.66 -3.29
N ALA A 152 -0.75 -7.38 -2.91
CA ALA A 152 -1.49 -8.24 -3.81
C ALA A 152 -2.98 -8.00 -3.65
N LYS A 153 -3.71 -7.82 -4.76
CA LYS A 153 -5.16 -7.73 -4.75
C LYS A 153 -5.75 -9.12 -5.01
N SER A 154 -6.66 -9.55 -4.15
CA SER A 154 -7.36 -10.82 -4.28
C SER A 154 -8.86 -10.61 -4.06
N GLY A 155 -9.63 -10.68 -5.14
CA GLY A 155 -11.06 -10.38 -5.09
C GLY A 155 -11.32 -8.94 -4.62
N ARG A 156 -11.95 -8.83 -3.45
CA ARG A 156 -12.23 -7.53 -2.82
C ARG A 156 -11.18 -7.10 -1.81
N ASP A 157 -10.29 -8.00 -1.39
CA ASP A 157 -9.30 -7.74 -0.36
C ASP A 157 -7.96 -7.32 -0.97
N ILE A 158 -7.19 -6.55 -0.19
CA ILE A 158 -5.83 -6.18 -0.53
C ILE A 158 -4.92 -6.75 0.56
N HIS A 159 -3.97 -7.54 0.15
CA HIS A 159 -2.98 -8.16 1.03
C HIS A 159 -1.69 -7.35 0.98
N LEU A 160 -1.19 -6.97 2.14
CA LEU A 160 0.14 -6.40 2.33
C LEU A 160 0.97 -7.43 3.10
N GLU A 161 1.99 -7.94 2.46
CA GLU A 161 2.95 -8.87 3.07
C GLU A 161 4.28 -8.15 3.27
N LEU A 162 4.88 -8.30 4.46
CA LEU A 162 6.18 -7.70 4.79
C LEU A 162 7.16 -8.77 5.24
N SER A 163 8.39 -8.65 4.79
CA SER A 163 9.49 -9.47 5.30
C SER A 163 9.88 -9.05 6.73
N PRO A 164 10.52 -9.93 7.51
CA PRO A 164 11.07 -9.56 8.82
C PRO A 164 12.01 -8.36 8.74
N GLU A 165 12.79 -8.27 7.67
CA GLU A 165 13.68 -7.14 7.42
C GLU A 165 12.91 -5.82 7.25
N ALA A 166 11.78 -5.84 6.52
CA ALA A 166 10.93 -4.67 6.37
C ALA A 166 10.33 -4.21 7.71
N ILE A 167 9.91 -5.16 8.55
CA ILE A 167 9.40 -4.85 9.90
C ILE A 167 10.49 -4.22 10.76
N GLN A 168 11.69 -4.81 10.78
CA GLN A 168 12.85 -4.29 11.53
C GLN A 168 13.27 -2.89 11.03
N ALA A 169 13.13 -2.63 9.74
CA ALA A 169 13.39 -1.31 9.15
C ALA A 169 12.27 -0.28 9.41
N GLY A 170 11.20 -0.64 10.15
CA GLY A 170 10.09 0.26 10.48
C GLY A 170 9.15 0.55 9.31
N LEU A 171 9.17 -0.27 8.26
CA LEU A 171 8.41 -0.01 7.02
C LEU A 171 6.91 -0.30 7.11
N LEU A 172 6.41 -0.87 8.22
CA LEU A 172 5.00 -1.24 8.35
C LEU A 172 4.07 -0.05 8.09
N GLN A 173 4.23 1.05 8.83
CA GLN A 173 3.35 2.21 8.69
C GLN A 173 3.50 2.92 7.32
N PRO A 174 4.71 3.15 6.79
CA PRO A 174 4.89 3.63 5.42
C PRO A 174 4.24 2.74 4.36
N CYS A 175 4.33 1.42 4.51
CA CYS A 175 3.69 0.48 3.58
C CYS A 175 2.17 0.51 3.69
N LEU A 176 1.59 0.58 4.91
CA LEU A 176 0.15 0.75 5.10
C LEU A 176 -0.37 2.02 4.41
N LEU A 177 0.33 3.14 4.60
CA LEU A 177 0.00 4.40 3.93
C LEU A 177 0.10 4.29 2.41
N SER A 178 1.15 3.61 1.91
CA SER A 178 1.32 3.37 0.47
C SER A 178 0.17 2.58 -0.14
N VAL A 179 -0.32 1.53 0.55
CA VAL A 179 -1.50 0.77 0.10
C VAL A 179 -2.71 1.69 -0.05
N VAL A 180 -2.99 2.53 0.97
CA VAL A 180 -4.13 3.45 0.92
C VAL A 180 -3.99 4.44 -0.23
N LEU A 181 -2.83 5.04 -0.44
CA LEU A 181 -2.58 5.97 -1.53
C LEU A 181 -2.76 5.32 -2.90
N LEU A 182 -2.13 4.15 -3.11
CA LEU A 182 -2.13 3.44 -4.40
C LEU A 182 -3.51 2.90 -4.78
N HIS A 183 -4.37 2.58 -3.79
CA HIS A 183 -5.69 2.00 -4.02
C HIS A 183 -6.86 2.95 -3.74
N SER A 184 -6.58 4.20 -3.41
CA SER A 184 -7.61 5.21 -3.10
C SER A 184 -8.53 5.56 -4.26
N GLY A 185 -8.10 5.32 -5.49
CA GLY A 185 -8.76 5.82 -6.70
C GLY A 185 -8.58 7.32 -6.94
N LYS A 186 -7.75 7.99 -6.14
CA LYS A 186 -7.48 9.43 -6.24
C LYS A 186 -6.11 9.68 -6.85
N SER A 187 -5.96 10.83 -7.54
CA SER A 187 -4.62 11.29 -7.97
C SER A 187 -3.78 11.62 -6.75
N ILE A 188 -2.52 11.22 -6.79
CA ILE A 188 -1.51 11.53 -5.76
C ILE A 188 -0.35 12.37 -6.33
N ASP A 189 -0.41 12.69 -7.62
CA ASP A 189 0.55 13.52 -8.36
C ASP A 189 0.01 14.94 -8.61
#